data_cbf0518b741fc085e45e1ea377e47f3b
#
_entry.id   cbf0518b741fc085e45e1ea377e47f3b
#
_cell.length_a   1.000
_cell.length_b   1.000
_cell.length_c   1.000
_cell.angle_alpha   90.00
_cell.angle_beta   90.00
_cell.angle_gamma   90.00
#
_symmetry.space_group_name_H-M   'P 1'
#
loop_
_entity.id
_entity.type
_entity.pdbx_description
1 polymer ?
#
loop_
_entity_poly.entity_id
_entity_poly.type
_entity_poly.pdbx_seq_one_letter_code
_entity_poly.pdbx_strand_id
1 'polypeptide(L)'
;MISIAALLLTRALPACAGGREIADPSGGNPLFGMAQQMANFVYLVADAATKQAAVVDACWDCAGVAKIAEGLGLTITGALYTHKHFDHGGGAVPERMATGPGGSKIMLEGAQTMAALGAEVFVCAADGPDLASATGLAAVTPLEEGTVL
;
A
#
# COMPACT_ATOMS: atom_id res chain seq x y z
N MET A 1 -5.97 26.03 -9.59
CA MET A 1 -6.37 26.06 -8.18
C MET A 1 -6.53 24.60 -7.77
N ILE A 2 -5.51 24.05 -7.14
CA ILE A 2 -5.49 22.65 -6.69
C ILE A 2 -6.43 22.58 -5.50
N SER A 3 -7.62 22.03 -5.69
CA SER A 3 -8.51 21.68 -4.60
C SER A 3 -8.12 20.28 -4.13
N ILE A 4 -7.34 20.23 -3.06
CA ILE A 4 -7.04 18.96 -2.40
C ILE A 4 -8.30 18.58 -1.63
N ALA A 5 -9.17 17.81 -2.25
CA ALA A 5 -10.16 17.07 -1.51
C ALA A 5 -9.42 15.87 -0.90
N ALA A 6 -8.86 16.06 0.30
CA ALA A 6 -8.41 14.95 1.12
C ALA A 6 -9.65 14.14 1.48
N LEU A 7 -9.95 13.12 0.72
CA LEU A 7 -10.88 12.09 1.12
C LEU A 7 -10.16 11.26 2.18
N LEU A 8 -10.26 11.69 3.42
CA LEU A 8 -9.89 10.88 4.56
C LEU A 8 -10.78 9.65 4.50
N LEU A 9 -10.32 8.60 3.88
CA LEU A 9 -10.81 7.26 4.15
C LEU A 9 -10.38 6.94 5.57
N THR A 10 -11.09 7.52 6.54
CA THR A 10 -10.87 7.37 7.98
C THR A 10 -11.30 5.99 8.48
N ARG A 11 -11.22 5.00 7.64
CA ARG A 11 -11.15 3.62 8.04
C ARG A 11 -9.79 3.13 7.60
N ALA A 12 -8.97 2.75 8.57
CA ALA A 12 -8.13 1.63 8.33
C ALA A 12 -8.98 0.68 7.50
N LEU A 13 -8.64 0.50 6.25
CA LEU A 13 -9.10 -0.70 5.61
C LEU A 13 -8.45 -1.75 6.49
N PRO A 14 -9.18 -2.36 7.44
CA PRO A 14 -8.63 -3.55 8.03
C PRO A 14 -8.27 -4.34 6.81
N ALA A 15 -7.17 -5.04 6.82
CA ALA A 15 -6.69 -5.87 5.72
C ALA A 15 -7.78 -6.72 5.05
N CYS A 16 -8.96 -6.54 5.42
CA CYS A 16 -10.16 -7.30 5.19
C CYS A 16 -11.39 -6.51 4.82
N ALA A 17 -11.37 -5.19 4.71
CA ALA A 17 -12.59 -4.48 4.36
C ALA A 17 -13.07 -4.75 2.93
N GLY A 18 -12.24 -5.32 2.10
CA GLY A 18 -12.63 -5.81 0.80
C GLY A 18 -11.88 -7.09 0.46
N GLY A 19 -10.97 -7.46 1.32
CA GLY A 19 -10.08 -8.58 1.12
C GLY A 19 -10.79 -9.90 1.34
N ARG A 20 -11.02 -10.53 0.30
CA ARG A 20 -11.71 -11.79 0.21
C ARG A 20 -10.88 -12.98 0.67
N GLU A 21 -9.55 -12.82 0.81
CA GLU A 21 -8.62 -13.91 1.02
C GLU A 21 -7.80 -13.78 2.30
N ILE A 22 -7.56 -12.56 2.78
CA ILE A 22 -6.90 -12.35 4.07
C ILE A 22 -7.90 -12.45 5.21
N ALA A 23 -9.15 -12.13 4.96
CA ALA A 23 -10.24 -12.24 5.90
C ALA A 23 -10.84 -13.64 5.88
N ASP A 24 -10.18 -14.58 6.49
CA ASP A 24 -10.86 -15.78 6.99
C ASP A 24 -11.07 -15.64 8.50
N PRO A 25 -12.21 -15.09 8.93
CA PRO A 25 -12.50 -14.96 10.37
C PRO A 25 -12.63 -16.31 11.08
N SER A 26 -12.78 -17.40 10.32
CA SER A 26 -12.92 -18.75 10.86
C SER A 26 -11.63 -19.59 10.81
N GLY A 27 -10.67 -19.19 9.97
CA GLY A 27 -9.57 -20.05 9.58
C GLY A 27 -8.25 -19.79 10.27
N GLY A 28 -8.17 -18.75 11.07
CA GLY A 28 -6.91 -18.43 11.76
C GLY A 28 -5.79 -18.00 10.81
N ASN A 29 -6.12 -17.27 9.74
CA ASN A 29 -5.11 -16.68 8.88
C ASN A 29 -4.23 -15.74 9.71
N PRO A 30 -2.93 -16.03 9.90
CA PRO A 30 -2.07 -15.24 10.77
C PRO A 30 -1.91 -13.80 10.28
N LEU A 31 -2.10 -13.55 8.98
CA LEU A 31 -2.03 -12.20 8.42
C LEU A 31 -3.19 -11.32 8.84
N PHE A 32 -4.38 -11.90 9.02
CA PHE A 32 -5.56 -11.13 9.45
C PHE A 32 -5.37 -10.49 10.81
N GLY A 33 -4.94 -11.30 11.80
CA GLY A 33 -4.67 -10.81 13.15
C GLY A 33 -3.54 -9.76 13.17
N MET A 34 -2.52 -9.94 12.36
CA MET A 34 -1.42 -8.99 12.21
C MET A 34 -1.90 -7.67 11.64
N ALA A 35 -2.65 -7.69 10.54
CA ALA A 35 -3.18 -6.49 9.91
C ALA A 35 -4.11 -5.70 10.84
N GLN A 36 -4.95 -6.40 11.62
CA GLN A 36 -5.80 -5.77 12.62
C GLN A 36 -5.00 -5.08 13.73
N GLN A 37 -3.89 -5.69 14.18
CA GLN A 37 -3.03 -5.11 15.21
C GLN A 37 -2.23 -3.92 14.70
N MET A 38 -1.75 -3.96 13.45
CA MET A 38 -1.04 -2.85 12.81
C MET A 38 -1.95 -1.65 12.63
N ALA A 39 -3.20 -1.88 12.22
CA ALA A 39 -4.25 -0.86 12.05
C ALA A 39 -3.78 0.36 11.22
N ASN A 40 -2.96 0.13 10.21
CA ASN A 40 -2.39 1.17 9.37
C ASN A 40 -3.48 1.86 8.54
N PHE A 41 -3.33 3.16 8.35
CA PHE A 41 -4.20 3.94 7.48
C PHE A 41 -3.62 3.96 6.07
N VAL A 42 -4.51 3.84 5.08
CA VAL A 42 -4.22 4.11 3.68
C VAL A 42 -4.98 5.36 3.27
N TYR A 43 -4.30 6.29 2.61
CA TYR A 43 -4.93 7.54 2.19
C TYR A 43 -4.98 7.60 0.67
N LEU A 44 -6.10 8.13 0.14
CA LEU A 44 -6.25 8.45 -1.26
C LEU A 44 -6.31 9.98 -1.41
N VAL A 45 -5.34 10.55 -2.09
CA VAL A 45 -5.23 11.99 -2.35
C VAL A 45 -5.49 12.21 -3.83
N ALA A 46 -6.49 13.01 -4.17
CA ALA A 46 -6.89 13.17 -5.56
C ALA A 46 -7.07 14.63 -5.96
N ASP A 47 -6.73 14.93 -7.20
CA ASP A 47 -7.13 16.16 -7.86
C ASP A 47 -8.54 16.00 -8.45
N ALA A 48 -9.46 16.80 -7.95
CA ALA A 48 -10.86 16.76 -8.38
C ALA A 48 -11.06 17.13 -9.85
N ALA A 49 -10.15 17.92 -10.44
CA ALA A 49 -10.26 18.39 -11.81
C ALA A 49 -9.74 17.32 -12.80
N THR A 50 -8.56 16.75 -12.53
CA THR A 50 -7.94 15.76 -13.42
C THR A 50 -8.40 14.34 -13.14
N LYS A 51 -9.00 14.08 -11.96
CA LYS A 51 -9.35 12.75 -11.48
C LYS A 51 -8.14 11.82 -11.25
N GLN A 52 -6.94 12.39 -11.26
CA GLN A 52 -5.75 11.66 -10.89
C GLN A 52 -5.63 11.57 -9.37
N ALA A 53 -5.13 10.45 -8.88
CA ALA A 53 -4.95 10.20 -7.47
C ALA A 53 -3.59 9.61 -7.17
N ALA A 54 -3.07 9.96 -6.00
CA ALA A 54 -1.98 9.25 -5.35
C ALA A 54 -2.53 8.48 -4.14
N VAL A 55 -2.05 7.28 -3.93
CA VAL A 55 -2.32 6.51 -2.72
C VAL A 55 -1.13 6.57 -1.78
N VAL A 56 -1.37 6.71 -0.48
CA VAL A 56 -0.32 6.72 0.54
C VAL A 56 -0.39 5.44 1.36
N ASP A 57 0.74 4.75 1.47
CA ASP A 57 0.92 3.50 2.22
C ASP A 57 -0.06 2.39 1.82
N ALA A 58 -0.27 2.22 0.50
CA ALA A 58 -1.09 1.13 -0.01
C ALA A 58 -0.42 -0.22 0.26
N CYS A 59 -0.97 -0.95 1.20
CA CYS A 59 -0.50 -2.27 1.61
C CYS A 59 -1.69 -3.17 1.96
N TRP A 60 -1.46 -4.46 2.08
CA TRP A 60 -2.40 -5.52 2.46
C TRP A 60 -3.46 -5.86 1.41
N ASP A 61 -4.25 -4.89 0.92
CA ASP A 61 -5.32 -5.07 -0.07
C ASP A 61 -5.27 -3.96 -1.12
N CYS A 62 -4.22 -3.94 -1.92
CA CYS A 62 -4.05 -2.96 -2.99
C CYS A 62 -5.15 -3.04 -4.05
N ALA A 63 -5.67 -4.26 -4.31
CA ALA A 63 -6.78 -4.45 -5.24
C ALA A 63 -8.07 -3.83 -4.73
N GLY A 64 -8.32 -3.89 -3.42
CA GLY A 64 -9.45 -3.22 -2.79
C GLY A 64 -9.33 -1.70 -2.85
N VAL A 65 -8.13 -1.16 -2.61
CA VAL A 65 -7.84 0.28 -2.75
C VAL A 65 -8.10 0.75 -4.19
N ALA A 66 -7.61 0.00 -5.19
CA ALA A 66 -7.82 0.32 -6.60
C ALA A 66 -9.32 0.35 -6.97
N LYS A 67 -10.11 -0.62 -6.49
CA LYS A 67 -11.57 -0.64 -6.69
C LYS A 67 -12.29 0.54 -6.05
N ILE A 68 -11.84 0.96 -4.87
CA ILE A 68 -12.41 2.16 -4.22
C ILE A 68 -12.14 3.40 -5.07
N ALA A 69 -10.90 3.57 -5.55
CA ALA A 69 -10.54 4.67 -6.44
C ALA A 69 -11.38 4.66 -7.72
N GLU A 70 -11.50 3.50 -8.37
CA GLU A 70 -12.34 3.32 -9.57
C GLU A 70 -13.80 3.68 -9.30
N GLY A 71 -14.37 3.21 -8.19
CA GLY A 71 -15.75 3.53 -7.77
C GLY A 71 -15.98 5.03 -7.51
N LEU A 72 -14.92 5.77 -7.21
CA LEU A 72 -14.94 7.23 -7.06
C LEU A 72 -14.63 7.97 -8.38
N GLY A 73 -14.42 7.25 -9.47
CA GLY A 73 -14.02 7.80 -10.76
C GLY A 73 -12.62 8.37 -10.78
N LEU A 74 -11.72 7.83 -9.96
CA LEU A 74 -10.33 8.24 -9.83
C LEU A 74 -9.40 7.24 -10.50
N THR A 75 -8.30 7.75 -11.05
CA THR A 75 -7.20 6.95 -11.59
C THR A 75 -5.98 7.10 -10.70
N ILE A 76 -5.52 6.01 -10.09
CA ILE A 76 -4.30 6.03 -9.30
C ILE A 76 -3.10 6.09 -10.25
N THR A 77 -2.33 7.18 -10.18
CA THR A 77 -1.13 7.39 -10.99
C THR A 77 0.14 7.35 -10.17
N GLY A 78 0.02 7.51 -8.84
CA GLY A 78 1.15 7.47 -7.91
C GLY A 78 0.85 6.65 -6.66
N ALA A 79 1.88 6.03 -6.11
CA ALA A 79 1.86 5.35 -4.83
C ALA A 79 3.02 5.86 -3.98
N LEU A 80 2.69 6.60 -2.92
CA LEU A 80 3.65 7.21 -2.00
C LEU A 80 3.77 6.34 -0.76
N TYR A 81 4.99 6.07 -0.35
CA TYR A 81 5.28 5.31 0.86
C TYR A 81 6.00 6.19 1.87
N THR A 82 5.44 6.28 3.08
CA THR A 82 6.01 7.07 4.15
C THR A 82 7.36 6.53 4.58
N HIS A 83 7.50 5.20 4.53
CA HIS A 83 8.75 4.51 4.83
C HIS A 83 8.72 3.05 4.33
N LYS A 84 9.86 2.37 4.45
CA LYS A 84 10.13 1.03 3.88
C LYS A 84 9.51 -0.16 4.60
N HIS A 85 8.88 -0.01 5.77
CA HIS A 85 8.39 -1.16 6.53
C HIS A 85 7.34 -1.95 5.75
N PHE A 86 7.36 -3.27 5.93
CA PHE A 86 6.53 -4.21 5.18
C PHE A 86 5.02 -3.96 5.34
N ASP A 87 4.59 -3.45 6.48
CA ASP A 87 3.20 -3.13 6.78
C ASP A 87 2.70 -1.82 6.14
N HIS A 88 3.61 -1.05 5.54
CA HIS A 88 3.33 0.13 4.72
C HIS A 88 3.67 -0.11 3.25
N GLY A 89 4.91 -0.55 2.97
CA GLY A 89 5.43 -0.73 1.62
C GLY A 89 5.15 -2.08 0.97
N GLY A 90 4.70 -3.06 1.75
CA GLY A 90 4.56 -4.44 1.28
C GLY A 90 5.89 -5.21 1.28
N GLY A 91 5.92 -6.31 0.54
CA GLY A 91 7.09 -7.18 0.47
C GLY A 91 7.12 -8.27 1.53
N ALA A 92 8.30 -8.74 1.87
CA ALA A 92 8.47 -9.88 2.75
C ALA A 92 8.17 -9.55 4.22
N VAL A 93 7.26 -10.28 4.83
CA VAL A 93 7.05 -10.25 6.28
C VAL A 93 8.28 -10.83 6.97
N PRO A 94 8.83 -10.16 8.00
CA PRO A 94 9.96 -10.71 8.75
C PRO A 94 9.62 -12.09 9.36
N GLU A 95 10.51 -13.07 9.19
CA GLU A 95 10.27 -14.47 9.64
C GLU A 95 9.96 -14.58 11.13
N ARG A 96 10.54 -13.69 11.95
CA ARG A 96 10.24 -13.62 13.39
C ARG A 96 8.79 -13.24 13.72
N MET A 97 8.06 -12.67 12.75
CA MET A 97 6.68 -12.20 12.93
C MET A 97 5.69 -13.23 12.40
N ALA A 98 5.93 -13.76 11.21
CA ALA A 98 5.13 -14.83 10.64
C ALA A 98 5.88 -15.56 9.53
N THR A 99 5.57 -16.83 9.37
CA THR A 99 6.03 -17.66 8.27
C THR A 99 4.86 -18.41 7.67
N GLY A 100 4.89 -18.60 6.37
CA GLY A 100 3.90 -19.39 5.66
C GLY A 100 4.08 -20.91 5.86
N PRO A 101 3.19 -21.70 5.28
CA PRO A 101 3.29 -23.16 5.32
C PRO A 101 4.65 -23.65 4.86
N GLY A 102 5.23 -24.59 5.63
CA GLY A 102 6.56 -25.15 5.33
C GLY A 102 7.72 -24.17 5.53
N GLY A 103 7.54 -23.07 6.26
CA GLY A 103 8.59 -22.06 6.46
C GLY A 103 8.77 -21.10 5.28
N SER A 104 7.82 -21.04 4.35
CA SER A 104 7.87 -20.11 3.21
C SER A 104 7.75 -18.66 3.66
N LYS A 105 8.38 -17.76 2.89
CA LYS A 105 8.19 -16.33 3.10
C LYS A 105 6.76 -15.92 2.78
N ILE A 106 6.18 -15.11 3.64
CA ILE A 106 4.91 -14.44 3.38
C ILE A 106 5.23 -13.12 2.71
N MET A 107 4.60 -12.87 1.56
CA MET A 107 4.72 -11.61 0.81
C MET A 107 3.41 -10.84 0.93
N LEU A 108 3.48 -9.59 1.35
CA LEU A 108 2.33 -8.68 1.36
C LEU A 108 2.26 -7.90 0.06
N GLU A 109 1.03 -7.62 -0.36
CA GLU A 109 0.78 -6.61 -1.38
C GLU A 109 1.29 -5.24 -0.90
N GLY A 110 1.70 -4.41 -1.84
CA GLY A 110 2.22 -3.08 -1.56
C GLY A 110 2.78 -2.43 -2.80
N ALA A 111 3.99 -1.87 -2.71
CA ALA A 111 4.63 -1.12 -3.77
C ALA A 111 4.71 -1.88 -5.10
N GLN A 112 5.08 -3.17 -5.06
CA GLN A 112 5.13 -4.01 -6.26
C GLN A 112 3.76 -4.20 -6.91
N THR A 113 2.69 -4.29 -6.10
CA THR A 113 1.33 -4.44 -6.62
C THR A 113 0.84 -3.13 -7.22
N MET A 114 1.11 -2.01 -6.57
CA MET A 114 0.75 -0.69 -7.11
C MET A 114 1.51 -0.37 -8.39
N ALA A 115 2.79 -0.71 -8.47
CA ALA A 115 3.58 -0.61 -9.70
C ALA A 115 2.99 -1.47 -10.83
N ALA A 116 2.59 -2.70 -10.53
CA ALA A 116 1.93 -3.58 -11.50
C ALA A 116 0.56 -3.05 -11.98
N LEU A 117 -0.12 -2.26 -11.17
CA LEU A 117 -1.36 -1.54 -11.53
C LEU A 117 -1.08 -0.23 -12.29
N GLY A 118 0.17 0.12 -12.55
CA GLY A 118 0.57 1.27 -13.35
C GLY A 118 0.86 2.55 -12.55
N ALA A 119 0.87 2.49 -11.23
CA ALA A 119 1.25 3.64 -10.41
C ALA A 119 2.77 3.81 -10.35
N GLU A 120 3.25 5.04 -10.43
CA GLU A 120 4.63 5.35 -10.11
C GLU A 120 4.84 5.27 -8.60
N VAL A 121 5.92 4.61 -8.18
CA VAL A 121 6.20 4.35 -6.76
C VAL A 121 7.19 5.37 -6.21
N PHE A 122 6.80 6.06 -5.17
CA PHE A 122 7.57 7.10 -4.50
C PHE A 122 7.84 6.74 -3.04
N VAL A 123 9.05 7.02 -2.58
CA VAL A 123 9.45 6.92 -1.16
C VAL A 123 10.59 7.88 -0.90
N CYS A 124 10.85 8.24 0.35
CA CYS A 124 12.01 9.07 0.66
C CYS A 124 13.32 8.41 0.17
N ALA A 125 14.27 9.23 -0.28
CA ALA A 125 15.51 8.75 -0.90
C ALA A 125 16.28 7.76 -0.02
N ALA A 126 16.25 7.93 1.31
CA ALA A 126 16.94 7.07 2.26
C ALA A 126 16.37 5.65 2.31
N ASP A 127 15.07 5.47 2.11
CA ASP A 127 14.38 4.18 2.19
C ASP A 127 14.23 3.49 0.81
N GLY A 128 14.51 4.21 -0.28
CA GLY A 128 14.33 3.72 -1.64
C GLY A 128 14.99 2.38 -1.94
N PRO A 129 16.31 2.21 -1.67
CA PRO A 129 17.00 0.96 -1.95
C PRO A 129 16.42 -0.24 -1.18
N ASP A 130 16.04 -0.01 0.08
CA ASP A 130 15.51 -1.06 0.94
C ASP A 130 14.09 -1.45 0.52
N LEU A 131 13.22 -0.48 0.18
CA LEU A 131 11.87 -0.75 -0.32
C LEU A 131 11.94 -1.52 -1.65
N ALA A 132 12.78 -1.09 -2.58
CA ALA A 132 12.96 -1.78 -3.86
C ALA A 132 13.41 -3.23 -3.65
N SER A 133 14.40 -3.44 -2.78
CA SER A 133 14.90 -4.79 -2.44
C SER A 133 13.83 -5.66 -1.79
N ALA A 134 13.07 -5.13 -0.82
CA ALA A 134 12.03 -5.87 -0.09
C ALA A 134 10.85 -6.29 -0.98
N THR A 135 10.54 -5.48 -1.98
CA THR A 135 9.38 -5.67 -2.87
C THR A 135 9.74 -6.28 -4.23
N GLY A 136 11.04 -6.38 -4.54
CA GLY A 136 11.50 -6.88 -5.83
C GLY A 136 11.34 -5.90 -6.98
N LEU A 137 11.11 -4.63 -6.72
CA LEU A 137 11.06 -3.59 -7.73
C LEU A 137 12.48 -3.28 -8.23
N ALA A 138 12.61 -3.04 -9.54
CA ALA A 138 13.89 -2.66 -10.13
C ALA A 138 14.37 -1.28 -9.66
N ALA A 139 13.43 -0.36 -9.43
CA ALA A 139 13.68 0.98 -8.92
C ALA A 139 12.39 1.57 -8.32
N VAL A 140 12.55 2.57 -7.47
CA VAL A 140 11.50 3.45 -6.98
C VAL A 140 11.95 4.89 -7.19
N THR A 141 11.01 5.82 -7.31
CA THR A 141 11.32 7.24 -7.47
C THR A 141 11.59 7.86 -6.10
N PRO A 142 12.82 8.35 -5.86
CA PRO A 142 13.15 8.94 -4.57
C PRO A 142 12.50 10.31 -4.42
N LEU A 143 11.97 10.58 -3.21
CA LEU A 143 11.50 11.90 -2.81
C LEU A 143 12.51 12.56 -1.89
N GLU A 144 12.71 13.84 -2.12
CA GLU A 144 13.49 14.74 -1.26
C GLU A 144 12.60 15.88 -0.75
N GLU A 145 13.06 16.57 0.28
CA GLU A 145 12.35 17.72 0.80
C GLU A 145 12.16 18.79 -0.31
N GLY A 146 10.92 19.25 -0.49
CA GLY A 146 10.57 20.22 -1.53
C GLY A 146 10.23 19.63 -2.89
N THR A 147 10.27 18.30 -3.06
CA THR A 147 9.77 17.65 -4.29
C THR A 147 8.28 17.96 -4.48
N VAL A 148 7.93 18.37 -5.68
CA VAL A 148 6.54 18.60 -6.10
C VAL A 148 6.15 17.49 -7.07
N LEU A 149 5.03 16.85 -6.82
CA LEU A 149 4.45 15.76 -7.61
C LEU A 149 3.28 16.27 -8.46
#